data_d4983b252e0f048825316d4fb781eae2
#
_entry.id   d4983b252e0f048825316d4fb781eae2
#
_cell.length_a   1.000
_cell.length_b   1.000
_cell.length_c   1.000
_cell.angle_alpha   90.00
_cell.angle_beta   90.00
_cell.angle_gamma   90.00
#
_symmetry.space_group_name_H-M   'P 1'
#
loop_
_entity.id
_entity.type
_entity.pdbx_description
1 polymer ?
#
loop_
_entity_poly.entity_id
_entity_poly.type
_entity_poly.pdbx_seq_one_letter_code
_entity_poly.pdbx_strand_id
1 'polypeptide(L)'
;MGTIQDRNGIDLTEAEYIKKRWQEYTEELHKKDLNDLDNHHGVITHPEPYILECEVKRALGSITSNKASGGDGIPAELFQILQDDAVKMLHSICQQIWKTQQWPQDWKRSVFIPISKKGNTKECSNYHIIPLIFHMLAK
;
A
#
# COMPACT_ATOMS: atom_id res chain seq x y z
N MET A 1 18.68 3.11 -14.51
CA MET A 1 17.24 3.18 -14.81
C MET A 1 17.05 3.36 -16.30
N GLY A 2 16.12 2.65 -16.89
CA GLY A 2 15.79 2.80 -18.29
C GLY A 2 15.11 4.15 -18.60
N THR A 3 15.17 4.56 -19.85
CA THR A 3 14.48 5.74 -20.35
C THR A 3 12.97 5.51 -20.36
N ILE A 4 12.18 6.48 -19.92
CA ILE A 4 10.71 6.48 -19.97
C ILE A 4 10.23 7.60 -20.90
N GLN A 5 9.14 7.38 -21.59
CA GLN A 5 8.53 8.40 -22.46
C GLN A 5 7.47 9.23 -21.71
N ASP A 6 7.44 10.53 -22.02
CA ASP A 6 6.36 11.40 -21.60
C ASP A 6 5.05 11.12 -22.38
N ARG A 7 4.00 11.92 -22.16
CA ARG A 7 2.71 11.79 -22.87
C ARG A 7 2.80 12.08 -24.37
N ASN A 8 3.85 12.78 -24.80
CA ASN A 8 4.07 13.17 -26.19
C ASN A 8 5.03 12.21 -26.90
N GLY A 9 5.50 11.14 -26.24
CA GLY A 9 6.45 10.17 -26.76
C GLY A 9 7.91 10.63 -26.73
N ILE A 10 8.22 11.70 -25.96
CA ILE A 10 9.58 12.21 -25.80
C ILE A 10 10.30 11.41 -24.72
N ASP A 11 11.50 10.94 -25.02
CA ASP A 11 12.33 10.15 -24.10
C ASP A 11 12.84 11.03 -22.95
N LEU A 12 12.51 10.65 -21.71
CA LEU A 12 12.97 11.26 -20.48
C LEU A 12 14.21 10.49 -19.97
N THR A 13 15.31 11.19 -19.77
CA THR A 13 16.58 10.61 -19.33
C THR A 13 16.97 11.05 -17.92
N GLU A 14 16.47 12.18 -17.46
CA GLU A 14 16.76 12.70 -16.13
C GLU A 14 15.88 12.07 -15.06
N ALA A 15 16.47 11.65 -13.95
CA ALA A 15 15.79 10.94 -12.86
C ALA A 15 14.56 11.69 -12.32
N GLU A 16 14.64 13.03 -12.20
CA GLU A 16 13.55 13.86 -11.69
C GLU A 16 12.32 13.85 -12.63
N TYR A 17 12.54 13.94 -13.93
CA TYR A 17 11.45 13.89 -14.92
C TYR A 17 10.84 12.49 -14.99
N ILE A 18 11.67 11.44 -14.90
CA ILE A 18 11.21 10.05 -14.84
C ILE A 18 10.33 9.83 -13.60
N LYS A 19 10.77 10.28 -12.43
CA LYS A 19 10.01 10.19 -11.18
C LYS A 19 8.68 10.92 -11.27
N LYS A 20 8.70 12.15 -11.80
CA LYS A 20 7.48 12.94 -12.01
C LYS A 20 6.49 12.24 -12.95
N ARG A 21 6.98 11.64 -14.04
CA ARG A 21 6.14 10.89 -14.97
C ARG A 21 5.49 9.66 -14.32
N TRP A 22 6.22 8.94 -13.47
CA TRP A 22 5.68 7.82 -12.69
C TRP A 22 4.62 8.30 -11.69
N GLN A 23 4.84 9.42 -11.04
CA GLN A 23 3.86 10.00 -10.12
C GLN A 23 2.56 10.35 -10.86
N GLU A 24 2.65 11.06 -11.97
CA GLU A 24 1.49 11.40 -12.80
C GLU A 24 0.71 10.16 -13.25
N TYR A 25 1.41 9.12 -13.66
CA TYR A 25 0.80 7.87 -14.11
C TYR A 25 0.08 7.13 -12.98
N THR A 26 0.68 7.03 -11.81
CA THR A 26 0.04 6.41 -10.64
C THR A 26 -1.16 7.20 -10.14
N GLU A 27 -1.11 8.52 -10.17
CA GLU A 27 -2.26 9.38 -9.83
C GLU A 27 -3.44 9.18 -10.80
N GLU A 28 -3.16 9.04 -12.09
CA GLU A 28 -4.18 8.73 -13.10
C GLU A 28 -4.86 7.38 -12.89
N LEU A 29 -4.08 6.35 -12.55
CA LEU A 29 -4.61 5.02 -12.22
C LEU A 29 -5.55 5.09 -11.00
N HIS A 30 -5.14 5.76 -9.93
CA HIS A 30 -5.96 5.90 -8.73
C HIS A 30 -7.24 6.69 -8.95
N LYS A 31 -7.20 7.75 -9.76
CA LYS A 31 -8.42 8.50 -10.11
C LYS A 31 -9.42 7.64 -10.88
N LYS A 32 -8.95 6.73 -11.72
CA LYS A 32 -9.80 5.80 -12.47
C LYS A 32 -10.48 4.80 -11.54
N ASP A 33 -9.72 4.23 -10.60
CA ASP A 33 -10.25 3.26 -9.63
C ASP A 33 -11.27 3.90 -8.67
N LEU A 34 -11.07 5.15 -8.25
CA LEU A 34 -12.00 5.86 -7.38
C LEU A 34 -13.36 6.11 -8.06
N ASN A 35 -13.39 6.35 -9.36
CA ASN A 35 -14.64 6.53 -10.10
C ASN A 35 -15.47 5.22 -10.17
N ASP A 36 -14.82 4.06 -10.09
CA ASP A 36 -15.51 2.76 -10.05
C ASP A 36 -16.04 2.41 -8.64
N LEU A 37 -15.49 3.01 -7.58
CA LEU A 37 -15.89 2.78 -6.19
C LEU A 37 -17.05 3.63 -5.72
N ASP A 38 -17.39 4.71 -6.40
CA ASP A 38 -18.46 5.66 -6.01
C ASP A 38 -19.88 5.07 -6.09
N ASN A 39 -20.04 3.83 -6.59
CA ASN A 39 -21.31 3.11 -6.65
C ASN A 39 -21.62 2.24 -5.41
N HIS A 40 -20.78 2.25 -4.37
CA HIS A 40 -21.00 1.47 -3.15
C HIS A 40 -21.00 2.34 -1.88
N HIS A 41 -21.87 3.35 -1.85
CA HIS A 41 -22.20 4.04 -0.61
C HIS A 41 -23.21 3.18 0.20
N GLY A 42 -22.70 2.16 0.86
CA GLY A 42 -23.40 1.55 1.98
C GLY A 42 -23.25 2.47 3.19
N VAL A 43 -24.31 3.14 3.60
CA VAL A 43 -24.34 3.86 4.87
C VAL A 43 -24.23 2.82 5.98
N ILE A 44 -23.04 2.73 6.61
CA ILE A 44 -22.84 1.89 7.79
C ILE A 44 -23.53 2.61 8.96
N THR A 45 -24.72 2.16 9.32
CA THR A 45 -25.56 2.75 10.38
C THR A 45 -25.34 2.14 11.76
N HIS A 46 -24.41 1.19 11.90
CA HIS A 46 -24.14 0.55 13.21
C HIS A 46 -22.75 0.98 13.71
N PRO A 47 -22.63 1.32 15.03
CA PRO A 47 -21.32 1.49 15.63
C PRO A 47 -20.58 0.17 15.54
N GLU A 48 -19.49 0.14 14.79
CA GLU A 48 -18.65 -1.06 14.70
C GLU A 48 -18.04 -1.36 16.07
N PRO A 49 -17.98 -2.64 16.48
CA PRO A 49 -17.41 -3.02 17.77
C PRO A 49 -15.91 -2.70 17.83
N TYR A 50 -15.40 -2.47 19.03
CA TYR A 50 -13.97 -2.26 19.23
C TYR A 50 -13.16 -3.46 18.72
N ILE A 51 -12.00 -3.19 18.14
CA ILE A 51 -11.05 -4.23 17.73
C ILE A 51 -10.56 -5.00 18.95
N LEU A 52 -10.71 -6.32 18.93
CA LEU A 52 -10.28 -7.20 19.98
C LEU A 52 -8.83 -7.68 19.80
N GLU A 53 -8.13 -7.92 20.89
CA GLU A 53 -6.76 -8.45 20.86
C GLU A 53 -6.67 -9.80 20.13
N CYS A 54 -7.68 -10.66 20.27
CA CYS A 54 -7.74 -11.95 19.56
C CYS A 54 -7.88 -11.80 18.02
N GLU A 55 -8.48 -10.72 17.55
CA GLU A 55 -8.57 -10.42 16.13
C GLU A 55 -7.21 -10.02 15.57
N VAL A 56 -6.48 -9.18 16.31
CA VAL A 56 -5.09 -8.81 15.95
C VAL A 56 -4.20 -10.05 15.95
N LYS A 57 -4.32 -10.92 16.95
CA LYS A 57 -3.56 -12.18 17.02
C LYS A 57 -3.87 -13.09 15.84
N ARG A 58 -5.12 -13.21 15.45
CA ARG A 58 -5.54 -13.99 14.27
C ARG A 58 -4.99 -13.39 12.97
N ALA A 59 -5.04 -12.07 12.81
CA ALA A 59 -4.50 -11.38 11.65
C ALA A 59 -2.99 -11.60 11.53
N LEU A 60 -2.23 -11.46 12.61
CA LEU A 60 -0.80 -11.75 12.63
C LEU A 60 -0.47 -13.20 12.29
N GLY A 61 -1.23 -14.15 12.81
CA GLY A 61 -1.06 -15.58 12.49
C GLY A 61 -1.35 -15.93 11.03
N SER A 62 -2.12 -15.09 10.32
CA SER A 62 -2.45 -15.27 8.91
C SER A 62 -1.44 -14.65 7.94
N ILE A 63 -0.44 -13.90 8.44
CA ILE A 63 0.60 -13.31 7.61
C ILE A 63 1.53 -14.42 7.10
N THR A 64 1.67 -14.50 5.78
CA THR A 64 2.57 -15.47 5.14
C THR A 64 3.99 -14.96 5.14
N SER A 65 4.95 -15.87 5.36
CA SER A 65 6.38 -15.58 5.29
C SER A 65 6.85 -15.27 3.86
N ASN A 66 8.06 -14.73 3.75
CA ASN A 66 8.71 -14.41 2.46
C ASN A 66 7.96 -13.37 1.60
N LYS A 67 7.25 -12.45 2.23
CA LYS A 67 6.69 -11.27 1.56
C LYS A 67 7.66 -10.10 1.65
N ALA A 68 7.67 -9.26 0.60
CA ALA A 68 8.46 -8.04 0.62
C ALA A 68 7.99 -7.12 1.76
N SER A 69 8.93 -6.49 2.45
CA SER A 69 8.63 -5.47 3.46
C SER A 69 7.98 -4.24 2.81
N GLY A 70 7.16 -3.53 3.57
CA GLY A 70 6.62 -2.23 3.17
C GLY A 70 7.69 -1.13 3.15
N GLY A 71 7.24 0.12 3.06
CA GLY A 71 8.14 1.28 3.03
C GLY A 71 8.94 1.52 4.31
N ASP A 72 8.55 0.89 5.41
CA ASP A 72 9.24 0.89 6.71
C ASP A 72 10.42 -0.10 6.78
N GLY A 73 10.54 -1.00 5.80
CA GLY A 73 11.59 -2.02 5.77
C GLY A 73 11.41 -3.14 6.81
N ILE A 74 10.28 -3.20 7.52
CA ILE A 74 10.02 -4.20 8.56
C ILE A 74 9.48 -5.48 7.92
N PRO A 75 10.18 -6.61 8.02
CA PRO A 75 9.69 -7.88 7.48
C PRO A 75 8.56 -8.45 8.35
N ALA A 76 7.62 -9.14 7.71
CA ALA A 76 6.48 -9.76 8.40
C ALA A 76 6.92 -10.80 9.46
N GLU A 77 8.04 -11.46 9.23
CA GLU A 77 8.63 -12.44 10.15
C GLU A 77 8.98 -11.85 11.52
N LEU A 78 9.30 -10.56 11.59
CA LEU A 78 9.57 -9.89 12.86
C LEU A 78 8.36 -9.95 13.80
N PHE A 79 7.17 -9.74 13.27
CA PHE A 79 5.93 -9.84 14.07
C PHE A 79 5.65 -11.26 14.55
N GLN A 80 6.06 -12.27 13.79
CA GLN A 80 5.95 -13.67 14.20
C GLN A 80 6.93 -14.02 15.34
N ILE A 81 8.12 -13.43 15.35
CA ILE A 81 9.12 -13.61 16.41
C ILE A 81 8.68 -12.93 17.71
N LEU A 82 8.14 -11.73 17.63
CA LEU A 82 7.71 -10.95 18.79
C LEU A 82 6.40 -11.47 19.44
N GLN A 83 5.62 -12.30 18.74
CA GLN A 83 4.42 -12.97 19.23
C GLN A 83 3.48 -12.06 20.06
N ASP A 84 3.31 -12.35 21.34
CA ASP A 84 2.35 -11.65 22.20
C ASP A 84 2.69 -10.18 22.42
N ASP A 85 3.96 -9.79 22.43
CA ASP A 85 4.38 -8.39 22.54
C ASP A 85 3.98 -7.60 21.29
N ALA A 86 4.15 -8.21 20.10
CA ALA A 86 3.67 -7.61 18.86
C ALA A 86 2.15 -7.46 18.85
N VAL A 87 1.41 -8.46 19.32
CA VAL A 87 -0.06 -8.41 19.43
C VAL A 87 -0.50 -7.24 20.29
N LYS A 88 0.06 -7.08 21.48
CA LYS A 88 -0.29 -6.00 22.41
C LYS A 88 0.02 -4.62 21.85
N MET A 89 1.19 -4.46 21.25
CA MET A 89 1.61 -3.20 20.63
C MET A 89 0.67 -2.83 19.47
N LEU A 90 0.42 -3.74 18.56
CA LEU A 90 -0.44 -3.51 17.41
C LEU A 90 -1.90 -3.31 17.79
N HIS A 91 -2.41 -4.05 18.79
CA HIS A 91 -3.74 -3.83 19.34
C HIS A 91 -3.90 -2.42 19.90
N SER A 92 -2.90 -1.93 20.65
CA SER A 92 -2.89 -0.56 21.18
C SER A 92 -2.92 0.48 20.04
N ILE A 93 -2.15 0.27 18.99
CA ILE A 93 -2.15 1.15 17.81
C ILE A 93 -3.51 1.12 17.09
N CYS A 94 -4.07 -0.07 16.88
CA CYS A 94 -5.38 -0.23 16.25
C CYS A 94 -6.48 0.45 17.05
N GLN A 95 -6.47 0.32 18.38
CA GLN A 95 -7.43 1.02 19.25
C GLN A 95 -7.29 2.53 19.16
N GLN A 96 -6.05 3.04 19.09
CA GLN A 96 -5.80 4.48 18.94
C GLN A 96 -6.33 5.00 17.61
N ILE A 97 -6.07 4.27 16.51
CA ILE A 97 -6.60 4.61 15.19
C ILE A 97 -8.13 4.60 15.20
N TRP A 98 -8.74 3.57 15.79
CA TRP A 98 -10.18 3.43 15.91
C TRP A 98 -10.82 4.59 16.67
N LYS A 99 -10.21 4.97 17.78
CA LYS A 99 -10.68 6.06 18.65
C LYS A 99 -10.52 7.44 18.01
N THR A 100 -9.39 7.68 17.35
CA THR A 100 -9.05 9.00 16.80
C THR A 100 -9.46 9.18 15.34
N GLN A 101 -9.77 8.08 14.63
CA GLN A 101 -9.99 8.05 13.18
C GLN A 101 -8.80 8.60 12.37
N GLN A 102 -7.60 8.57 12.95
CA GLN A 102 -6.38 9.05 12.35
C GLN A 102 -5.38 7.93 12.16
N TRP A 103 -4.94 7.74 10.93
CA TRP A 103 -3.91 6.79 10.58
C TRP A 103 -2.52 7.39 10.76
N PRO A 104 -1.51 6.63 11.24
CA PRO A 104 -0.13 7.06 11.21
C PRO A 104 0.30 7.48 9.80
N GLN A 105 1.05 8.60 9.69
CA GLN A 105 1.45 9.12 8.38
C GLN A 105 2.30 8.12 7.58
N ASP A 106 3.17 7.39 8.27
CA ASP A 106 4.04 6.39 7.63
C ASP A 106 3.24 5.22 7.05
N TRP A 107 2.08 4.89 7.62
CA TRP A 107 1.20 3.84 7.10
C TRP A 107 0.42 4.26 5.86
N LYS A 108 0.26 5.56 5.65
CA LYS A 108 -0.37 6.11 4.44
C LYS A 108 0.55 6.10 3.22
N ARG A 109 1.83 5.80 3.41
CA ARG A 109 2.82 5.76 2.34
C ARG A 109 2.91 4.36 1.75
N SER A 110 2.73 4.27 0.45
CA SER A 110 2.98 3.05 -0.32
C SER A 110 4.21 3.23 -1.18
N VAL A 111 5.02 2.18 -1.27
CA VAL A 111 6.11 2.11 -2.25
C VAL A 111 5.57 1.39 -3.47
N PHE A 112 5.66 2.02 -4.63
CA PHE A 112 5.22 1.44 -5.90
C PHE A 112 6.41 0.83 -6.63
N ILE A 113 6.28 -0.45 -6.99
CA ILE A 113 7.29 -1.15 -7.79
C ILE A 113 6.73 -1.39 -9.19
N PRO A 114 7.30 -0.78 -10.24
CA PRO A 114 6.92 -1.06 -11.60
C PRO A 114 7.59 -2.35 -12.08
N ILE A 115 6.80 -3.34 -12.50
CA ILE A 115 7.25 -4.58 -13.11
C ILE A 115 6.91 -4.54 -14.61
N SER A 116 7.92 -4.66 -15.46
CA SER A 116 7.73 -4.61 -16.91
C SER A 116 6.89 -5.79 -17.42
N LYS A 117 5.92 -5.49 -18.26
CA LYS A 117 5.24 -6.46 -19.12
C LYS A 117 6.07 -6.69 -20.39
N LYS A 118 5.62 -7.62 -21.22
CA LYS A 118 6.15 -7.75 -22.59
C LYS A 118 5.72 -6.54 -23.41
N GLY A 119 6.66 -5.87 -24.06
CA GLY A 119 6.39 -4.70 -24.91
C GLY A 119 7.43 -3.60 -24.80
N ASN A 120 7.06 -2.38 -25.19
CA ASN A 120 7.94 -1.22 -25.14
C ASN A 120 8.17 -0.80 -23.68
N THR A 121 9.38 -0.98 -23.18
CA THR A 121 9.77 -0.64 -21.80
C THR A 121 9.84 0.87 -21.52
N LYS A 122 9.67 1.71 -22.54
CA LYS A 122 9.66 3.17 -22.38
C LYS A 122 8.29 3.73 -21.99
N GLU A 123 7.22 2.96 -22.15
CA GLU A 123 5.86 3.38 -21.82
C GLU A 123 5.45 2.90 -20.43
N CYS A 124 4.96 3.80 -19.58
CA CYS A 124 4.46 3.45 -18.24
C CYS A 124 3.31 2.45 -18.28
N SER A 125 2.47 2.47 -19.32
CA SER A 125 1.35 1.54 -19.51
C SER A 125 1.78 0.08 -19.66
N ASN A 126 3.04 -0.16 -20.07
CA ASN A 126 3.63 -1.49 -20.20
C ASN A 126 4.23 -2.02 -18.89
N TYR A 127 3.84 -1.45 -17.77
CA TYR A 127 4.24 -1.92 -16.45
C TYR A 127 3.03 -2.28 -15.59
N HIS A 128 3.18 -3.32 -14.77
CA HIS A 128 2.34 -3.57 -13.63
C HIS A 128 2.88 -2.77 -12.45
N ILE A 129 2.04 -1.93 -11.86
CA ILE A 129 2.39 -1.20 -10.63
C ILE A 129 1.95 -2.04 -9.45
N ILE A 130 2.91 -2.50 -8.66
CA ILE A 130 2.63 -3.24 -7.42
C ILE A 130 2.83 -2.31 -6.24
N PRO A 131 1.77 -1.98 -5.49
CA PRO A 131 1.90 -1.23 -4.26
C PRO A 131 2.42 -2.14 -3.15
N LEU A 132 3.51 -1.77 -2.51
CA LEU A 132 3.94 -2.34 -1.24
C LEU A 132 3.33 -1.51 -0.12
N ILE A 133 2.26 -2.03 0.46
CA ILE A 133 1.55 -1.42 1.56
C ILE A 133 2.10 -2.01 2.87
N PHE A 134 2.02 -1.24 3.95
CA PHE A 134 2.28 -1.78 5.28
C PHE A 134 1.39 -3.01 5.51
N HIS A 135 1.99 -4.15 5.87
CA HIS A 135 1.29 -5.44 5.93
C HIS A 135 0.02 -5.45 6.78
N MET A 136 -0.06 -4.57 7.77
CA MET A 136 -1.23 -4.45 8.65
C MET A 136 -2.45 -3.84 7.96
N LEU A 137 -2.27 -3.06 6.90
CA LEU A 137 -3.37 -2.42 6.18
C LEU A 137 -4.01 -3.35 5.14
N ALA A 138 -3.34 -4.43 4.79
CA ALA A 138 -3.81 -5.38 3.78
C ALA A 138 -4.73 -6.48 4.32
N LYS A 139 -5.01 -6.48 5.63
CA LYS A 139 -5.84 -7.44 6.35
C LYS A 139 -7.02 -6.76 7.04
#